data_97dbc352264105d0a9ae26c3658a1eb6
#
_entry.id   97dbc352264105d0a9ae26c3658a1eb6
#
_cell.length_a   1.000
_cell.length_b   1.000
_cell.length_c   1.000
_cell.angle_alpha   90.00
_cell.angle_beta   90.00
_cell.angle_gamma   90.00
#
_symmetry.space_group_name_H-M   'P 1'
#
loop_
_entity.id
_entity.type
_entity.pdbx_description
1 polymer ?
#
loop_
_entity_poly.entity_id
_entity_poly.type
_entity_poly.pdbx_seq_one_letter_code
_entity_poly.pdbx_strand_id
1 'polypeptide(L)'
;KKLDSTAASDTVWTAAPLIDDEVLKRASALEVRPDLEWSTTGRVKLRLKATPGDYIYLELPKGFGPAGMPGLEDGWKSVLLLPQPSAEITFLQPGNMLTLAGSWELSLFTAGIDKLNWRIARVRNEFLSLAADGWNVMKSIAPDSWVTASSGSTDLGEVNPKRPGEARFTALDLSEAVMGSGPGLYQIELTGTRMKDGKPETVANASKRILITNIAMIAKTSASGALDLFAANFADGKPAAGLKAFLLAENGTVLETTETDADGRAHFKSTRGWEREKKPAAAALRSKGTDLAWLSLKDGSNVAETLRWDVGGRYTGGTGLSAFSFADRGIFRTGETVH
;
A
#
# COMPACT_ATOMS: atom_id res chain seq x y z
N LYS A 1 -14.92 9.18 21.13
CA LYS A 1 -14.85 9.57 19.71
C LYS A 1 -14.24 10.95 19.61
N LYS A 2 -13.38 11.17 18.63
CA LYS A 2 -12.67 12.41 18.36
C LYS A 2 -13.66 13.56 18.19
N LEU A 3 -13.69 14.49 19.12
CA LEU A 3 -14.33 15.78 18.95
C LEU A 3 -13.34 16.64 18.18
N ASP A 4 -13.45 16.67 16.86
CA ASP A 4 -12.65 17.50 15.99
C ASP A 4 -13.51 18.67 15.55
N SER A 5 -13.16 19.87 15.95
CA SER A 5 -13.88 21.09 15.55
C SER A 5 -13.84 21.33 14.05
N THR A 6 -12.84 20.77 13.34
CA THR A 6 -12.75 20.84 11.89
C THR A 6 -13.61 19.80 11.18
N ALA A 7 -13.92 18.67 11.82
CA ALA A 7 -14.83 17.66 11.24
C ALA A 7 -16.31 18.06 11.36
N ALA A 8 -16.64 19.07 12.14
CA ALA A 8 -17.99 19.55 12.30
C ALA A 8 -18.51 20.38 11.11
N SER A 9 -17.63 20.83 10.22
CA SER A 9 -18.04 21.66 9.07
C SER A 9 -18.65 20.87 7.91
N ASP A 10 -18.33 19.58 7.78
CA ASP A 10 -18.79 18.76 6.66
C ASP A 10 -19.87 17.74 7.01
N THR A 11 -20.19 17.62 8.30
CA THR A 11 -21.30 16.78 8.73
C THR A 11 -22.53 17.67 8.89
N VAL A 12 -23.40 17.68 7.90
CA VAL A 12 -24.74 18.26 8.06
C VAL A 12 -25.43 17.48 9.15
N TRP A 13 -25.45 18.03 10.34
CA TRP A 13 -26.26 17.54 11.45
C TRP A 13 -27.70 17.85 11.11
N THR A 14 -28.36 16.96 10.38
CA THR A 14 -29.83 16.94 10.35
C THR A 14 -30.27 16.80 11.80
N ALA A 15 -31.29 17.57 12.18
CA ALA A 15 -31.85 17.58 13.52
C ALA A 15 -31.84 16.16 14.09
N ALA A 16 -31.22 16.00 15.26
CA ALA A 16 -31.13 14.70 15.92
C ALA A 16 -32.52 14.06 15.85
N PRO A 17 -32.64 12.82 15.36
CA PRO A 17 -33.93 12.14 15.40
C PRO A 17 -34.44 12.25 16.84
N LEU A 18 -35.73 12.48 17.01
CA LEU A 18 -36.38 12.47 18.34
C LEU A 18 -35.94 11.16 19.01
N ILE A 19 -35.02 11.28 19.94
CA ILE A 19 -34.45 10.12 20.62
C ILE A 19 -35.43 9.78 21.69
N ASP A 20 -35.99 8.60 21.58
CA ASP A 20 -36.85 7.98 22.56
C ASP A 20 -36.18 8.00 23.95
N ASP A 21 -36.94 8.28 25.00
CA ASP A 21 -36.47 8.29 26.38
C ASP A 21 -35.78 6.97 26.81
N GLU A 22 -36.12 5.85 26.20
CA GLU A 22 -35.45 4.57 26.43
C GLU A 22 -34.02 4.54 25.86
N VAL A 23 -33.77 5.14 24.72
CA VAL A 23 -32.43 5.27 24.13
C VAL A 23 -31.58 6.20 24.99
N LEU A 24 -32.18 7.28 25.47
CA LEU A 24 -31.51 8.22 26.40
C LEU A 24 -31.15 7.53 27.72
N LYS A 25 -32.06 6.76 28.29
CA LYS A 25 -31.79 5.97 29.50
C LYS A 25 -30.70 4.93 29.32
N ARG A 26 -30.67 4.25 28.19
CA ARG A 26 -29.58 3.29 27.86
C ARG A 26 -28.24 3.99 27.68
N ALA A 27 -28.21 5.11 26.96
CA ALA A 27 -27.00 5.88 26.74
C ALA A 27 -26.42 6.48 28.03
N SER A 28 -27.28 6.93 28.95
CA SER A 28 -26.86 7.48 30.25
C SER A 28 -26.39 6.42 31.25
N ALA A 29 -26.75 5.15 31.06
CA ALA A 29 -26.29 4.04 31.89
C ALA A 29 -24.90 3.48 31.50
N LEU A 30 -24.31 3.96 30.43
CA LEU A 30 -22.96 3.54 30.01
C LEU A 30 -21.92 4.17 30.93
N GLU A 31 -21.15 3.33 31.62
CA GLU A 31 -20.01 3.76 32.42
C GLU A 31 -18.93 4.36 31.52
N VAL A 32 -18.90 5.68 31.40
CA VAL A 32 -17.88 6.41 30.68
C VAL A 32 -16.67 6.56 31.60
N ARG A 33 -15.56 5.91 31.27
CA ARG A 33 -14.26 6.19 31.87
C ARG A 33 -13.50 7.14 30.96
N PRO A 34 -13.49 8.44 31.21
CA PRO A 34 -12.73 9.37 30.36
C PRO A 34 -11.26 9.31 30.73
N ASP A 35 -10.47 8.58 29.96
CA ASP A 35 -9.04 8.88 29.87
C ASP A 35 -8.90 10.16 29.03
N LEU A 36 -8.91 11.29 29.69
CA LEU A 36 -8.77 12.59 29.05
C LEU A 36 -7.29 12.85 28.78
N GLU A 37 -6.83 12.51 27.57
CA GLU A 37 -5.54 12.98 27.08
C GLU A 37 -5.73 14.34 26.39
N TRP A 38 -5.30 15.39 27.04
CA TRP A 38 -5.23 16.72 26.46
C TRP A 38 -4.03 16.79 25.51
N SER A 39 -4.27 17.01 24.24
CA SER A 39 -3.21 17.28 23.28
C SER A 39 -3.06 18.80 23.09
N THR A 40 -1.86 19.25 22.68
CA THR A 40 -1.58 20.64 22.30
C THR A 40 -2.44 21.14 21.14
N THR A 41 -3.19 20.27 20.47
CA THR A 41 -4.11 20.58 19.36
C THR A 41 -5.56 20.81 19.79
N GLY A 42 -5.87 20.87 21.08
CA GLY A 42 -7.24 21.03 21.58
C GLY A 42 -8.16 19.84 21.33
N ARG A 43 -7.59 18.67 21.02
CA ARG A 43 -8.34 17.42 20.82
C ARG A 43 -8.47 16.65 22.12
N VAL A 44 -9.67 16.19 22.42
CA VAL A 44 -9.94 15.32 23.57
C VAL A 44 -10.22 13.90 23.05
N LYS A 45 -9.45 12.93 23.54
CA LYS A 45 -9.64 11.52 23.24
C LYS A 45 -10.45 10.87 24.35
N LEU A 46 -11.64 10.41 24.02
CA LEU A 46 -12.50 9.67 24.95
C LEU A 46 -12.40 8.17 24.63
N ARG A 47 -12.10 7.37 25.66
CA ARG A 47 -12.21 5.91 25.56
C ARG A 47 -13.55 5.50 26.17
N LEU A 48 -14.38 4.85 25.36
CA LEU A 48 -15.72 4.47 25.75
C LEU A 48 -15.84 2.95 25.67
N LYS A 49 -16.51 2.37 26.67
CA LYS A 49 -16.94 0.97 26.63
C LYS A 49 -18.37 0.95 26.10
N ALA A 50 -18.51 0.73 24.79
CA ALA A 50 -19.81 0.70 24.13
C ALA A 50 -19.78 -0.24 22.95
N THR A 51 -20.94 -0.77 22.56
CA THR A 51 -21.08 -1.69 21.42
C THR A 51 -21.31 -0.88 20.13
N PRO A 52 -20.69 -1.26 19.00
CA PRO A 52 -21.00 -0.65 17.70
C PRO A 52 -22.51 -0.69 17.41
N GLY A 53 -23.05 0.42 16.95
CA GLY A 53 -24.50 0.59 16.73
C GLY A 53 -25.25 1.17 17.91
N ASP A 54 -24.62 1.28 19.09
CA ASP A 54 -25.21 1.94 20.24
C ASP A 54 -25.16 3.47 20.11
N TYR A 55 -26.11 4.13 20.77
CA TYR A 55 -26.07 5.56 20.94
C TYR A 55 -25.32 5.94 22.21
N ILE A 56 -24.48 6.96 22.13
CA ILE A 56 -23.77 7.52 23.26
C ILE A 56 -24.27 8.94 23.50
N TYR A 57 -24.78 9.20 24.69
CA TYR A 57 -25.02 10.56 25.15
C TYR A 57 -23.73 11.13 25.75
N LEU A 58 -23.30 12.27 25.24
CA LEU A 58 -22.14 12.97 25.73
C LEU A 58 -22.56 14.37 26.21
N GLU A 59 -22.24 14.67 27.45
CA GLU A 59 -22.49 15.98 28.06
C GLU A 59 -21.16 16.53 28.56
N LEU A 60 -20.81 17.73 28.10
CA LEU A 60 -19.67 18.50 28.59
C LEU A 60 -20.22 19.70 29.37
N PRO A 61 -19.92 19.84 30.69
CA PRO A 61 -20.43 20.94 31.47
C PRO A 61 -19.79 22.28 31.08
N LYS A 62 -20.46 23.38 31.39
CA LYS A 62 -19.87 24.71 31.32
C LYS A 62 -18.57 24.76 32.11
N GLY A 63 -17.55 25.41 31.52
CA GLY A 63 -16.21 25.48 32.09
C GLY A 63 -15.33 24.26 31.83
N PHE A 64 -15.82 23.24 31.06
CA PHE A 64 -15.02 22.10 30.71
C PHE A 64 -13.85 22.53 29.79
N GLY A 65 -12.62 22.29 30.22
CA GLY A 65 -11.40 22.68 29.50
C GLY A 65 -10.14 22.26 30.24
N PRO A 66 -8.95 22.46 29.64
CA PRO A 66 -7.68 22.18 30.31
C PRO A 66 -7.45 23.09 31.50
N ALA A 67 -6.74 22.60 32.50
CA ALA A 67 -6.38 23.41 33.67
C ALA A 67 -5.57 24.67 33.22
N GLY A 68 -6.04 25.85 33.65
CA GLY A 68 -5.38 27.11 33.32
C GLY A 68 -5.73 27.74 31.96
N MET A 69 -6.65 27.12 31.19
CA MET A 69 -7.19 27.68 29.95
C MET A 69 -8.69 27.97 30.07
N PRO A 70 -9.24 28.92 29.29
CA PRO A 70 -10.68 29.12 29.22
C PRO A 70 -11.37 27.81 28.81
N GLY A 71 -12.35 27.38 29.59
CA GLY A 71 -13.23 26.26 29.27
C GLY A 71 -14.37 26.68 28.34
N LEU A 72 -15.28 25.73 28.06
CA LEU A 72 -16.50 26.01 27.31
C LEU A 72 -17.32 27.11 27.98
N GLU A 73 -17.72 28.13 27.21
CA GLU A 73 -18.57 29.21 27.70
C GLU A 73 -19.95 28.69 28.12
N ASP A 74 -20.48 27.75 27.30
CA ASP A 74 -21.73 27.04 27.59
C ASP A 74 -21.47 25.53 27.60
N GLY A 75 -22.30 24.78 28.33
CA GLY A 75 -22.26 23.33 28.31
C GLY A 75 -22.62 22.78 26.89
N TRP A 76 -22.06 21.66 26.52
CA TRP A 76 -22.36 21.00 25.26
C TRP A 76 -22.94 19.60 25.48
N LYS A 77 -24.01 19.30 24.76
CA LYS A 77 -24.72 18.01 24.84
C LYS A 77 -24.92 17.48 23.44
N SER A 78 -24.64 16.19 23.24
CA SER A 78 -24.89 15.52 21.97
C SER A 78 -25.10 14.02 22.12
N VAL A 79 -25.91 13.47 21.24
CA VAL A 79 -26.04 12.02 21.09
C VAL A 79 -25.31 11.58 19.84
N LEU A 80 -24.43 10.63 20.00
CA LEU A 80 -23.57 10.11 18.93
C LEU A 80 -23.93 8.65 18.68
N LEU A 81 -24.24 8.30 17.44
CA LEU A 81 -24.32 6.91 17.01
C LEU A 81 -22.91 6.37 16.82
N LEU A 82 -22.57 5.27 17.49
CA LEU A 82 -21.34 4.55 17.21
C LEU A 82 -21.46 3.84 15.87
N PRO A 83 -20.61 4.19 14.88
CA PRO A 83 -20.67 3.50 13.60
C PRO A 83 -20.36 2.02 13.80
N GLN A 84 -21.10 1.17 13.11
CA GLN A 84 -20.72 -0.24 13.01
C GLN A 84 -19.40 -0.33 12.23
N PRO A 85 -18.46 -1.18 12.66
CA PRO A 85 -17.25 -1.43 11.89
C PRO A 85 -17.64 -1.93 10.49
N SER A 86 -17.06 -1.35 9.48
CA SER A 86 -17.18 -1.86 8.12
C SER A 86 -16.50 -3.23 8.03
N ALA A 87 -17.02 -4.09 7.18
CA ALA A 87 -16.32 -5.31 6.83
C ALA A 87 -14.99 -4.96 6.14
N GLU A 88 -13.94 -5.73 6.47
CA GLU A 88 -12.58 -5.44 6.01
C GLU A 88 -11.83 -6.72 5.69
N ILE A 89 -10.96 -6.64 4.68
CA ILE A 89 -9.93 -7.62 4.35
C ILE A 89 -8.64 -6.85 4.13
N THR A 90 -7.58 -7.21 4.85
CA THR A 90 -6.26 -6.56 4.74
C THR A 90 -5.15 -7.60 4.67
N PHE A 91 -4.24 -7.43 3.70
CA PHE A 91 -3.00 -8.20 3.65
C PHE A 91 -2.02 -7.64 4.68
N LEU A 92 -1.50 -8.50 5.56
CA LEU A 92 -0.61 -8.07 6.65
C LEU A 92 0.83 -7.88 6.20
N GLN A 93 1.26 -8.57 5.14
CA GLN A 93 2.60 -8.38 4.60
C GLN A 93 2.65 -7.09 3.77
N PRO A 94 3.55 -6.14 4.08
CA PRO A 94 3.71 -4.91 3.32
C PRO A 94 4.37 -5.12 1.95
N GLY A 95 5.23 -6.15 1.81
CA GLY A 95 5.96 -6.44 0.59
C GLY A 95 5.10 -7.05 -0.52
N ASN A 96 5.56 -6.90 -1.76
CA ASN A 96 4.92 -7.42 -2.97
C ASN A 96 5.76 -8.50 -3.67
N MET A 97 6.67 -9.15 -2.95
CA MET A 97 7.56 -10.16 -3.48
C MET A 97 7.69 -11.33 -2.52
N LEU A 98 7.69 -12.54 -3.07
CA LEU A 98 7.99 -13.78 -2.37
C LEU A 98 9.11 -14.52 -3.10
N THR A 99 9.99 -15.19 -2.36
CA THR A 99 11.05 -16.00 -2.95
C THR A 99 10.54 -17.41 -3.26
N LEU A 100 11.11 -18.07 -4.27
CA LEU A 100 10.76 -19.45 -4.60
C LEU A 100 11.17 -20.45 -3.50
N ALA A 101 12.15 -20.10 -2.69
CA ALA A 101 12.63 -20.94 -1.58
C ALA A 101 11.89 -20.69 -0.25
N GLY A 102 11.00 -19.69 -0.20
CA GLY A 102 10.27 -19.30 1.00
C GLY A 102 8.92 -19.98 1.15
N SER A 103 8.19 -19.59 2.19
CA SER A 103 6.78 -19.89 2.34
C SER A 103 5.96 -19.06 1.38
N TRP A 104 5.00 -19.66 0.70
CA TRP A 104 4.08 -18.98 -0.22
C TRP A 104 2.73 -18.72 0.45
N GLU A 105 2.77 -18.28 1.69
CA GLU A 105 1.59 -17.91 2.46
C GLU A 105 1.46 -16.41 2.66
N LEU A 106 0.26 -15.91 2.52
CA LEU A 106 -0.09 -14.53 2.80
C LEU A 106 -0.99 -14.46 4.03
N SER A 107 -0.56 -13.77 5.06
CA SER A 107 -1.35 -13.53 6.25
C SER A 107 -2.40 -12.45 5.99
N LEU A 108 -3.63 -12.73 6.37
CA LEU A 108 -4.77 -11.86 6.17
C LEU A 108 -5.40 -11.50 7.52
N PHE A 109 -5.76 -10.24 7.65
CA PHE A 109 -6.68 -9.75 8.64
C PHE A 109 -8.06 -9.64 8.00
N THR A 110 -9.09 -10.14 8.67
CA THR A 110 -10.47 -10.02 8.23
C THR A 110 -11.37 -9.59 9.38
N ALA A 111 -12.38 -8.78 9.09
CA ALA A 111 -13.42 -8.41 10.04
C ALA A 111 -14.77 -8.33 9.33
N GLY A 112 -15.83 -8.72 10.00
CA GLY A 112 -17.21 -8.56 9.50
C GLY A 112 -17.57 -9.38 8.27
N ILE A 113 -16.86 -10.48 7.99
CA ILE A 113 -17.14 -11.41 6.88
C ILE A 113 -17.31 -12.83 7.39
N ASP A 114 -18.23 -13.60 6.80
CA ASP A 114 -18.47 -15.00 7.14
C ASP A 114 -17.64 -15.94 6.28
N LYS A 115 -17.43 -15.57 5.02
CA LYS A 115 -16.72 -16.39 4.04
C LYS A 115 -15.78 -15.54 3.20
N LEU A 116 -14.57 -16.03 3.02
CA LEU A 116 -13.56 -15.45 2.15
C LEU A 116 -13.48 -16.26 0.86
N ASN A 117 -13.68 -15.62 -0.27
CA ASN A 117 -13.46 -16.20 -1.60
C ASN A 117 -12.19 -15.58 -2.19
N TRP A 118 -11.41 -16.40 -2.91
CA TRP A 118 -10.19 -15.92 -3.57
C TRP A 118 -10.08 -16.39 -5.00
N ARG A 119 -9.39 -15.61 -5.78
CA ARG A 119 -8.91 -15.93 -7.11
C ARG A 119 -7.45 -15.52 -7.22
N ILE A 120 -6.60 -16.46 -7.63
CA ILE A 120 -5.18 -16.26 -7.85
C ILE A 120 -4.96 -16.43 -9.35
N ALA A 121 -4.47 -15.39 -10.02
CA ALA A 121 -4.23 -15.41 -11.45
C ALA A 121 -2.78 -15.04 -11.74
N ARG A 122 -2.09 -15.82 -12.58
CA ARG A 122 -0.75 -15.51 -13.06
C ARG A 122 -0.87 -14.63 -14.29
N VAL A 123 -0.15 -13.51 -14.31
CA VAL A 123 -0.06 -12.64 -15.47
C VAL A 123 0.77 -13.32 -16.56
N ARG A 124 0.27 -13.39 -17.79
CA ARG A 124 1.03 -13.91 -18.93
C ARG A 124 2.19 -12.98 -19.26
N ASN A 125 3.32 -13.55 -19.65
CA ASN A 125 4.55 -12.79 -19.87
C ASN A 125 4.41 -11.69 -20.92
N GLU A 126 3.55 -11.91 -21.92
CA GLU A 126 3.25 -10.97 -23.01
C GLU A 126 2.54 -9.68 -22.51
N PHE A 127 1.89 -9.76 -21.34
CA PHE A 127 1.12 -8.67 -20.78
C PHE A 127 1.77 -8.02 -19.54
N LEU A 128 3.03 -8.34 -19.25
CA LEU A 128 3.73 -7.80 -18.07
C LEU A 128 3.85 -6.27 -18.10
N SER A 129 3.99 -5.68 -19.30
CA SER A 129 4.05 -4.22 -19.44
C SER A 129 2.73 -3.55 -19.05
N LEU A 130 1.61 -4.17 -19.36
CA LEU A 130 0.29 -3.66 -18.99
C LEU A 130 0.09 -3.66 -17.46
N ALA A 131 0.77 -4.56 -16.76
CA ALA A 131 0.75 -4.59 -15.30
C ALA A 131 1.53 -3.43 -14.65
N ALA A 132 2.25 -2.61 -15.44
CA ALA A 132 3.00 -1.46 -14.93
C ALA A 132 2.12 -0.27 -14.54
N ASP A 133 0.90 -0.15 -15.05
CA ASP A 133 0.00 0.98 -14.84
C ASP A 133 -0.76 0.97 -13.51
N GLY A 134 -0.30 0.25 -12.51
CA GLY A 134 -0.92 0.23 -11.19
C GLY A 134 -2.28 -0.49 -11.14
N TRP A 135 -3.12 -0.11 -10.18
CA TRP A 135 -4.41 -0.77 -9.85
C TRP A 135 -5.47 -0.75 -10.95
N ASN A 136 -5.48 0.28 -11.79
CA ASN A 136 -6.56 0.49 -12.75
C ASN A 136 -6.49 -0.45 -13.94
N VAL A 137 -5.31 -0.98 -14.24
CA VAL A 137 -5.08 -1.80 -15.43
C VAL A 137 -5.72 -3.19 -15.30
N MET A 138 -5.79 -3.73 -14.09
CA MET A 138 -6.39 -5.06 -13.88
C MET A 138 -7.90 -5.12 -14.11
N LYS A 139 -8.60 -3.98 -14.06
CA LYS A 139 -10.00 -3.89 -14.46
C LYS A 139 -10.19 -3.79 -15.97
N SER A 140 -9.15 -3.39 -16.70
CA SER A 140 -9.18 -3.15 -18.15
C SER A 140 -8.36 -4.18 -18.96
N ILE A 141 -7.52 -4.99 -18.32
CA ILE A 141 -6.79 -6.07 -19.00
C ILE A 141 -7.79 -7.13 -19.43
N ALA A 142 -7.78 -7.47 -20.72
CA ALA A 142 -8.63 -8.50 -21.29
C ALA A 142 -8.50 -9.83 -20.49
N PRO A 143 -9.58 -10.63 -20.38
CA PRO A 143 -9.55 -11.91 -19.67
C PRO A 143 -8.40 -12.83 -20.07
N ASP A 144 -7.91 -12.71 -21.31
CA ASP A 144 -6.83 -13.52 -21.86
C ASP A 144 -5.43 -13.12 -21.38
N SER A 145 -5.28 -11.98 -20.70
CA SER A 145 -3.96 -11.49 -20.24
C SER A 145 -3.44 -12.20 -18.99
N TRP A 146 -4.26 -13.00 -18.36
CA TRP A 146 -3.89 -13.85 -17.24
C TRP A 146 -4.46 -15.27 -17.37
N VAL A 147 -3.91 -16.15 -16.56
CA VAL A 147 -4.44 -17.51 -16.38
C VAL A 147 -4.84 -17.65 -14.92
N THR A 148 -6.07 -18.06 -14.65
CA THR A 148 -6.47 -18.42 -13.31
C THR A 148 -5.66 -19.65 -12.88
N ALA A 149 -4.82 -19.48 -11.89
CA ALA A 149 -3.95 -20.52 -11.37
C ALA A 149 -4.64 -21.32 -10.26
N SER A 150 -5.44 -20.64 -9.42
CA SER A 150 -6.24 -21.26 -8.37
C SER A 150 -7.40 -20.37 -7.99
N SER A 151 -8.49 -20.97 -7.50
CA SER A 151 -9.61 -20.24 -6.92
C SER A 151 -10.31 -21.12 -5.89
N GLY A 152 -10.87 -20.50 -4.88
CA GLY A 152 -11.55 -21.23 -3.83
C GLY A 152 -12.21 -20.34 -2.81
N SER A 153 -12.56 -20.94 -1.68
CA SER A 153 -13.16 -20.21 -0.58
C SER A 153 -12.84 -20.85 0.77
N THR A 154 -12.78 -20.03 1.81
CA THR A 154 -12.66 -20.47 3.20
C THR A 154 -13.85 -19.94 4.00
N ASP A 155 -14.49 -20.84 4.73
CA ASP A 155 -15.50 -20.46 5.70
C ASP A 155 -14.80 -19.95 6.97
N LEU A 156 -15.14 -18.75 7.38
CA LEU A 156 -14.58 -18.11 8.58
C LEU A 156 -15.55 -18.20 9.78
N GLY A 157 -16.72 -18.81 9.57
CA GLY A 157 -17.81 -18.83 10.53
C GLY A 157 -18.61 -17.53 10.57
N GLU A 158 -19.80 -17.58 11.14
CA GLU A 158 -20.69 -16.42 11.21
C GLU A 158 -20.08 -15.26 12.01
N VAL A 159 -20.36 -14.06 11.54
CA VAL A 159 -19.98 -12.84 12.25
C VAL A 159 -20.80 -12.75 13.53
N ASN A 160 -20.12 -12.57 14.66
CA ASN A 160 -20.78 -12.37 15.94
C ASN A 160 -21.55 -11.03 15.93
N PRO A 161 -22.90 -11.04 16.08
CA PRO A 161 -23.68 -9.81 16.03
C PRO A 161 -23.32 -8.81 17.15
N LYS A 162 -22.80 -9.32 18.29
CA LYS A 162 -22.35 -8.48 19.40
C LYS A 162 -20.97 -7.89 19.20
N ARG A 163 -20.17 -8.44 18.26
CA ARG A 163 -18.82 -8.02 17.94
C ARG A 163 -18.60 -8.05 16.42
N PRO A 164 -19.34 -7.28 15.64
CA PRO A 164 -19.30 -7.36 14.17
C PRO A 164 -17.94 -6.98 13.56
N GLY A 165 -17.08 -6.28 14.30
CA GLY A 165 -15.73 -5.93 13.92
C GLY A 165 -14.64 -6.80 14.56
N GLU A 166 -15.00 -7.98 15.10
CA GLU A 166 -14.01 -8.88 15.70
C GLU A 166 -12.98 -9.32 14.67
N ALA A 167 -11.72 -9.12 15.01
CA ALA A 167 -10.59 -9.46 14.15
C ALA A 167 -10.42 -10.96 14.04
N ARG A 168 -10.25 -11.44 12.81
CA ARG A 168 -9.87 -12.82 12.51
C ARG A 168 -8.62 -12.83 11.66
N PHE A 169 -7.73 -13.75 11.94
CA PHE A 169 -6.49 -13.91 11.19
C PHE A 169 -6.54 -15.25 10.47
N THR A 170 -6.21 -15.23 9.20
CA THR A 170 -6.13 -16.43 8.36
C THR A 170 -4.96 -16.34 7.42
N ALA A 171 -4.53 -17.45 6.85
CA ALA A 171 -3.50 -17.50 5.83
C ALA A 171 -4.11 -17.92 4.48
N LEU A 172 -3.62 -17.33 3.41
CA LEU A 172 -3.88 -17.74 2.04
C LEU A 172 -2.65 -18.45 1.51
N ASP A 173 -2.75 -19.75 1.26
CA ASP A 173 -1.70 -20.56 0.67
C ASP A 173 -1.72 -20.42 -0.86
N LEU A 174 -0.58 -20.05 -1.43
CA LEU A 174 -0.36 -19.89 -2.87
C LEU A 174 0.30 -21.11 -3.50
N SER A 175 0.62 -22.14 -2.73
CA SER A 175 1.46 -23.27 -3.18
C SER A 175 0.89 -23.98 -4.41
N GLU A 176 -0.41 -24.25 -4.44
CA GLU A 176 -1.08 -24.88 -5.59
C GLU A 176 -0.91 -24.02 -6.86
N ALA A 177 -1.15 -22.71 -6.75
CA ALA A 177 -1.03 -21.80 -7.88
C ALA A 177 0.40 -21.71 -8.40
N VAL A 178 1.39 -21.66 -7.49
CA VAL A 178 2.80 -21.53 -7.84
C VAL A 178 3.35 -22.84 -8.42
N MET A 179 3.03 -23.98 -7.83
CA MET A 179 3.44 -25.30 -8.37
C MET A 179 2.83 -25.56 -9.75
N GLY A 180 1.59 -25.14 -9.98
CA GLY A 180 0.91 -25.32 -11.27
C GLY A 180 1.33 -24.35 -12.37
N SER A 181 1.69 -23.10 -12.02
CA SER A 181 1.95 -22.02 -13.00
C SER A 181 3.39 -21.50 -13.00
N GLY A 182 4.22 -21.89 -12.04
CA GLY A 182 5.62 -21.48 -11.91
C GLY A 182 5.82 -20.04 -11.42
N PRO A 183 7.08 -19.58 -11.40
CA PRO A 183 7.41 -18.22 -10.97
C PRO A 183 6.79 -17.16 -11.90
N GLY A 184 6.65 -15.93 -11.40
CA GLY A 184 6.11 -14.82 -12.17
C GLY A 184 5.27 -13.85 -11.36
N LEU A 185 4.57 -12.97 -12.05
CA LEU A 185 3.68 -11.98 -11.44
C LEU A 185 2.29 -12.57 -11.26
N TYR A 186 1.80 -12.53 -10.03
CA TYR A 186 0.47 -13.00 -9.64
C TYR A 186 -0.42 -11.85 -9.20
N GLN A 187 -1.67 -11.91 -9.60
CA GLN A 187 -2.75 -11.08 -9.06
C GLN A 187 -3.61 -11.94 -8.15
N ILE A 188 -3.83 -11.45 -6.95
CA ILE A 188 -4.68 -12.09 -5.94
C ILE A 188 -5.86 -11.17 -5.72
N GLU A 189 -7.06 -11.71 -5.84
CA GLU A 189 -8.32 -11.04 -5.59
C GLU A 189 -9.05 -11.76 -4.47
N LEU A 190 -9.50 -11.00 -3.48
CA LEU A 190 -10.22 -11.49 -2.32
C LEU A 190 -11.58 -10.82 -2.27
N THR A 191 -12.61 -11.61 -2.02
CA THR A 191 -13.99 -11.17 -1.84
C THR A 191 -14.54 -11.73 -0.55
N GLY A 192 -14.88 -10.84 0.38
CA GLY A 192 -15.54 -11.21 1.62
C GLY A 192 -17.05 -11.14 1.47
N THR A 193 -17.74 -12.20 1.86
CA THR A 193 -19.20 -12.25 1.87
C THR A 193 -19.72 -12.47 3.29
N ARG A 194 -20.93 -11.94 3.52
CA ARG A 194 -21.70 -12.16 4.74
C ARG A 194 -23.12 -12.53 4.37
N MET A 195 -23.72 -13.42 5.16
CA MET A 195 -25.12 -13.78 4.99
C MET A 195 -26.01 -12.65 5.46
N LYS A 196 -26.92 -12.19 4.59
CA LYS A 196 -27.97 -11.23 4.90
C LYS A 196 -29.27 -11.73 4.31
N ASP A 197 -30.29 -11.87 5.13
CA ASP A 197 -31.62 -12.37 4.73
C ASP A 197 -31.56 -13.70 3.95
N GLY A 198 -30.68 -14.60 4.35
CA GLY A 198 -30.49 -15.92 3.72
C GLY A 198 -29.72 -15.90 2.39
N LYS A 199 -29.17 -14.74 1.97
CA LYS A 199 -28.38 -14.61 0.74
C LYS A 199 -26.97 -14.10 1.05
N PRO A 200 -25.95 -14.56 0.31
CA PRO A 200 -24.60 -14.02 0.44
C PRO A 200 -24.53 -12.62 -0.18
N GLU A 201 -24.09 -11.63 0.59
CA GLU A 201 -23.83 -10.27 0.16
C GLU A 201 -22.30 -10.03 0.18
N THR A 202 -21.76 -9.46 -0.88
CA THR A 202 -20.35 -9.01 -0.90
C THR A 202 -20.22 -7.74 -0.05
N VAL A 203 -19.40 -7.79 0.98
CA VAL A 203 -19.23 -6.71 1.96
C VAL A 203 -17.82 -6.15 2.02
N ALA A 204 -16.83 -6.87 1.48
CA ALA A 204 -15.45 -6.41 1.44
C ALA A 204 -14.72 -6.99 0.22
N ASN A 205 -13.77 -6.24 -0.32
CA ASN A 205 -12.87 -6.68 -1.38
C ASN A 205 -11.45 -6.20 -1.07
N ALA A 206 -10.48 -7.04 -1.41
CA ALA A 206 -9.08 -6.67 -1.39
C ALA A 206 -8.36 -7.31 -2.56
N SER A 207 -7.28 -6.69 -3.02
CA SER A 207 -6.44 -7.32 -4.01
C SER A 207 -4.97 -6.96 -3.81
N LYS A 208 -4.07 -7.83 -4.27
CA LYS A 208 -2.64 -7.65 -4.14
C LYS A 208 -1.93 -8.29 -5.33
N ARG A 209 -0.89 -7.61 -5.83
CA ARG A 209 0.07 -8.21 -6.76
C ARG A 209 1.25 -8.74 -6.00
N ILE A 210 1.69 -9.94 -6.36
CA ILE A 210 2.86 -10.59 -5.78
C ILE A 210 3.74 -11.09 -6.92
N LEU A 211 5.00 -10.68 -6.91
CA LEU A 211 6.02 -11.27 -7.76
C LEU A 211 6.66 -12.45 -7.01
N ILE A 212 6.65 -13.62 -7.62
CA ILE A 212 7.28 -14.83 -7.09
C ILE A 212 8.49 -15.16 -7.94
N THR A 213 9.70 -15.02 -7.37
CA THR A 213 10.97 -15.14 -8.10
C THR A 213 12.14 -15.38 -7.15
N ASN A 214 13.25 -15.92 -7.64
CA ASN A 214 14.54 -15.93 -6.93
C ASN A 214 15.48 -14.80 -7.39
N ILE A 215 15.04 -13.95 -8.32
CA ILE A 215 15.86 -12.86 -8.87
C ILE A 215 15.49 -11.56 -8.17
N ALA A 216 16.40 -11.03 -7.36
CA ALA A 216 16.33 -9.65 -6.88
C ALA A 216 16.72 -8.70 -8.00
N MET A 217 16.02 -7.59 -8.15
CA MET A 217 16.30 -6.59 -9.17
C MET A 217 16.20 -5.18 -8.60
N ILE A 218 17.21 -4.36 -8.93
CA ILE A 218 17.21 -2.92 -8.69
C ILE A 218 17.41 -2.21 -10.02
N ALA A 219 16.66 -1.15 -10.26
CA ALA A 219 16.81 -0.29 -11.43
C ALA A 219 17.37 1.07 -11.01
N LYS A 220 18.35 1.57 -11.76
CA LYS A 220 18.93 2.89 -11.56
C LYS A 220 18.95 3.67 -12.85
N THR A 221 18.28 4.82 -12.87
CA THR A 221 18.30 5.75 -13.99
C THR A 221 19.40 6.78 -13.79
N SER A 222 20.28 6.93 -14.77
CA SER A 222 21.33 7.95 -14.75
C SER A 222 20.80 9.34 -15.14
N ALA A 223 21.58 10.37 -14.87
CA ALA A 223 21.26 11.74 -15.29
C ALA A 223 21.16 11.89 -16.83
N SER A 224 21.84 11.02 -17.58
CA SER A 224 21.74 10.97 -19.05
C SER A 224 20.44 10.30 -19.54
N GLY A 225 19.68 9.66 -18.65
CA GLY A 225 18.49 8.89 -19.00
C GLY A 225 18.77 7.43 -19.37
N ALA A 226 20.01 6.96 -19.23
CA ALA A 226 20.33 5.54 -19.35
C ALA A 226 19.83 4.78 -18.12
N LEU A 227 19.42 3.53 -18.29
CA LEU A 227 18.91 2.66 -17.24
C LEU A 227 19.87 1.49 -17.04
N ASP A 228 20.27 1.29 -15.78
CA ASP A 228 21.00 0.11 -15.36
C ASP A 228 20.10 -0.76 -14.47
N LEU A 229 20.04 -2.05 -14.77
CA LEU A 229 19.46 -3.06 -13.90
C LEU A 229 20.58 -3.81 -13.20
N PHE A 230 20.41 -4.06 -11.92
CA PHE A 230 21.29 -4.89 -11.12
C PHE A 230 20.51 -6.09 -10.62
N ALA A 231 21.00 -7.28 -10.94
CA ALA A 231 20.38 -8.55 -10.60
C ALA A 231 21.23 -9.34 -9.61
N ALA A 232 20.58 -9.90 -8.59
CA ALA A 232 21.21 -10.81 -7.64
C ALA A 232 20.27 -11.99 -7.34
N ASN A 233 20.82 -13.11 -6.92
CA ASN A 233 20.04 -14.24 -6.44
C ASN A 233 19.60 -14.00 -4.99
N PHE A 234 18.34 -14.20 -4.68
CA PHE A 234 17.83 -14.07 -3.32
C PHE A 234 18.47 -15.09 -2.35
N ALA A 235 18.83 -16.27 -2.85
CA ALA A 235 19.31 -17.35 -2.01
C ALA A 235 20.69 -17.04 -1.37
N ASP A 236 21.58 -16.37 -2.09
CA ASP A 236 22.97 -16.16 -1.67
C ASP A 236 23.49 -14.72 -1.85
N GLY A 237 22.64 -13.83 -2.38
CA GLY A 237 22.98 -12.43 -2.63
C GLY A 237 24.01 -12.20 -3.74
N LYS A 238 24.45 -13.27 -4.44
CA LYS A 238 25.44 -13.14 -5.50
C LYS A 238 24.86 -12.54 -6.77
N PRO A 239 25.69 -11.83 -7.57
CA PRO A 239 25.26 -11.33 -8.88
C PRO A 239 24.68 -12.43 -9.75
N ALA A 240 23.56 -12.16 -10.41
CA ALA A 240 22.91 -13.08 -11.33
C ALA A 240 23.27 -12.74 -12.78
N ALA A 241 24.30 -13.40 -13.31
CA ALA A 241 24.80 -13.22 -14.67
C ALA A 241 24.01 -14.02 -15.70
N GLY A 242 24.03 -13.59 -16.97
CA GLY A 242 23.45 -14.29 -18.12
C GLY A 242 21.92 -14.29 -18.14
N LEU A 243 21.28 -13.37 -17.42
CA LEU A 243 19.85 -13.16 -17.49
C LEU A 243 19.51 -12.29 -18.70
N LYS A 244 18.49 -12.66 -19.48
CA LYS A 244 17.95 -11.77 -20.52
C LYS A 244 17.20 -10.62 -19.85
N ALA A 245 17.61 -9.40 -20.17
CA ALA A 245 17.01 -8.18 -19.68
C ALA A 245 16.19 -7.50 -20.78
N PHE A 246 14.98 -7.10 -20.45
CA PHE A 246 14.04 -6.49 -21.38
C PHE A 246 13.59 -5.13 -20.84
N LEU A 247 13.57 -4.13 -21.69
CA LEU A 247 12.91 -2.86 -21.47
C LEU A 247 11.60 -2.87 -22.25
N LEU A 248 10.48 -2.69 -21.55
CA LEU A 248 9.15 -2.87 -22.10
C LEU A 248 8.41 -1.52 -22.16
N ALA A 249 7.75 -1.26 -23.28
CA ALA A 249 6.82 -0.17 -23.44
C ALA A 249 5.46 -0.51 -22.80
N GLU A 250 4.61 0.50 -22.65
CA GLU A 250 3.27 0.37 -22.08
C GLU A 250 2.37 -0.61 -22.87
N ASN A 251 2.49 -0.61 -24.18
CA ASN A 251 1.74 -1.49 -25.09
C ASN A 251 2.30 -2.92 -25.20
N GLY A 252 3.31 -3.30 -24.41
CA GLY A 252 3.91 -4.63 -24.42
C GLY A 252 5.09 -4.79 -25.38
N THR A 253 5.37 -3.79 -26.20
CA THR A 253 6.50 -3.85 -27.13
C THR A 253 7.82 -3.90 -26.37
N VAL A 254 8.70 -4.81 -26.76
CA VAL A 254 10.08 -4.85 -26.30
C VAL A 254 10.86 -3.72 -26.99
N LEU A 255 11.29 -2.74 -26.20
CA LEU A 255 12.02 -1.57 -26.70
C LEU A 255 13.50 -1.88 -26.91
N GLU A 256 14.09 -2.59 -25.96
CA GLU A 256 15.49 -2.98 -25.99
C GLU A 256 15.68 -4.30 -25.24
N THR A 257 16.67 -5.08 -25.65
CA THR A 257 17.06 -6.33 -25.01
C THR A 257 18.57 -6.35 -24.81
N THR A 258 19.02 -6.79 -23.65
CA THR A 258 20.43 -7.00 -23.30
C THR A 258 20.55 -8.23 -22.39
N GLU A 259 21.74 -8.51 -21.87
CA GLU A 259 21.97 -9.56 -20.89
C GLU A 259 22.74 -8.98 -19.69
N THR A 260 22.55 -9.59 -18.51
CA THR A 260 23.35 -9.26 -17.33
C THR A 260 24.77 -9.81 -17.49
N ASP A 261 25.76 -8.97 -17.18
CA ASP A 261 27.17 -9.31 -17.14
C ASP A 261 27.55 -10.14 -15.88
N ALA A 262 28.85 -10.37 -15.70
CA ALA A 262 29.37 -11.12 -14.54
C ALA A 262 29.04 -10.49 -13.18
N ASP A 263 28.84 -9.17 -13.17
CA ASP A 263 28.46 -8.41 -11.96
C ASP A 263 26.91 -8.30 -11.80
N GLY A 264 26.16 -9.02 -12.64
CA GLY A 264 24.70 -9.00 -12.63
C GLY A 264 24.10 -7.71 -13.19
N ARG A 265 24.88 -6.90 -13.92
CA ARG A 265 24.42 -5.62 -14.47
C ARG A 265 23.97 -5.77 -15.91
N ALA A 266 22.79 -5.21 -16.22
CA ALA A 266 22.31 -5.03 -17.59
C ALA A 266 22.17 -3.53 -17.86
N HIS A 267 22.77 -3.03 -18.94
CA HIS A 267 22.80 -1.62 -19.30
C HIS A 267 21.89 -1.37 -20.52
N PHE A 268 20.98 -0.40 -20.39
CA PHE A 268 20.16 0.13 -21.46
C PHE A 268 20.59 1.56 -21.79
N LYS A 269 20.61 1.88 -23.07
CA LYS A 269 20.95 3.22 -23.55
C LYS A 269 19.95 4.25 -23.06
N SER A 270 20.29 5.54 -23.19
CA SER A 270 19.40 6.61 -22.78
C SER A 270 18.07 6.54 -23.55
N THR A 271 16.98 6.55 -22.79
CA THR A 271 15.60 6.65 -23.29
C THR A 271 15.09 8.10 -23.29
N ARG A 272 15.99 9.07 -23.02
CA ARG A 272 15.63 10.49 -22.99
C ARG A 272 15.15 10.92 -24.39
N GLY A 273 14.00 11.59 -24.43
CA GLY A 273 13.37 12.01 -25.69
C GLY A 273 12.53 10.93 -26.38
N TRP A 274 12.42 9.74 -25.78
CA TRP A 274 11.45 8.76 -26.26
C TRP A 274 10.05 9.17 -25.84
N GLU A 275 9.12 9.20 -26.78
CA GLU A 275 7.76 9.66 -26.58
C GLU A 275 6.74 8.56 -26.82
N ARG A 276 5.56 8.71 -26.19
CA ARG A 276 4.38 7.86 -26.37
C ARG A 276 4.70 6.37 -26.23
N GLU A 277 4.42 5.59 -27.27
CA GLU A 277 4.54 4.13 -27.30
C GLU A 277 5.97 3.60 -27.09
N LYS A 278 6.97 4.46 -27.27
CA LYS A 278 8.40 4.12 -27.04
C LYS A 278 8.86 4.44 -25.61
N LYS A 279 7.98 4.97 -24.77
CA LYS A 279 8.33 5.30 -23.39
C LYS A 279 8.42 4.02 -22.56
N PRO A 280 9.53 3.79 -21.82
CA PRO A 280 9.64 2.64 -20.94
C PRO A 280 8.58 2.65 -19.85
N ALA A 281 7.92 1.51 -19.67
CA ALA A 281 6.90 1.32 -18.64
C ALA A 281 7.32 0.28 -17.59
N ALA A 282 8.07 -0.74 -17.99
CA ALA A 282 8.56 -1.78 -17.11
C ALA A 282 9.93 -2.32 -17.57
N ALA A 283 10.67 -2.90 -16.63
CA ALA A 283 11.85 -3.70 -16.87
C ALA A 283 11.61 -5.14 -16.41
N ALA A 284 12.16 -6.11 -17.12
CA ALA A 284 12.06 -7.52 -16.77
C ALA A 284 13.41 -8.23 -16.97
N LEU A 285 13.69 -9.19 -16.10
CA LEU A 285 14.81 -10.10 -16.19
C LEU A 285 14.28 -11.53 -16.30
N ARG A 286 14.81 -12.31 -17.22
CA ARG A 286 14.40 -13.71 -17.40
C ARG A 286 15.61 -14.63 -17.38
N SER A 287 15.52 -15.68 -16.58
CA SER A 287 16.50 -16.77 -16.61
C SER A 287 16.33 -17.65 -17.85
N LYS A 288 17.31 -18.53 -18.14
CA LYS A 288 17.17 -19.57 -19.16
C LYS A 288 16.05 -20.57 -18.84
N GLY A 289 15.67 -20.68 -17.58
CA GLY A 289 14.51 -21.43 -17.12
C GLY A 289 13.21 -20.60 -17.19
N THR A 290 12.36 -20.76 -16.18
CA THR A 290 11.04 -20.11 -16.12
C THR A 290 11.01 -18.90 -15.19
N ASP A 291 12.10 -18.64 -14.45
CA ASP A 291 12.15 -17.57 -13.44
C ASP A 291 12.21 -16.18 -14.10
N LEU A 292 11.44 -15.28 -13.54
CA LEU A 292 11.19 -13.95 -14.06
C LEU A 292 11.17 -12.93 -12.91
N ALA A 293 12.01 -11.92 -13.00
CA ALA A 293 11.85 -10.69 -12.21
C ALA A 293 11.22 -9.60 -13.09
N TRP A 294 10.38 -8.78 -12.47
CA TRP A 294 9.68 -7.70 -13.14
C TRP A 294 9.59 -6.48 -12.23
N LEU A 295 9.74 -5.29 -12.79
CA LEU A 295 9.68 -4.02 -12.09
C LEU A 295 8.93 -2.99 -12.92
N SER A 296 7.88 -2.37 -12.34
CA SER A 296 7.25 -1.19 -12.92
C SER A 296 8.19 0.01 -12.81
N LEU A 297 8.38 0.72 -13.92
CA LEU A 297 9.10 2.00 -13.95
C LEU A 297 8.15 3.20 -13.81
N LYS A 298 6.84 2.96 -13.75
CA LYS A 298 5.78 3.97 -13.62
C LYS A 298 5.26 4.07 -12.17
N ASP A 299 5.39 3.00 -11.39
CA ASP A 299 4.86 2.94 -10.04
C ASP A 299 5.82 3.62 -9.06
N GLY A 300 5.41 4.78 -8.55
CA GLY A 300 6.17 5.53 -7.56
C GLY A 300 6.38 4.79 -6.23
N SER A 301 5.57 3.77 -5.92
CA SER A 301 5.74 2.96 -4.71
C SER A 301 6.99 2.07 -4.75
N ASN A 302 7.53 1.82 -5.94
CA ASN A 302 8.77 1.05 -6.14
C ASN A 302 10.04 1.91 -6.08
N VAL A 303 9.91 3.21 -5.88
CA VAL A 303 11.05 4.13 -5.80
C VAL A 303 11.61 4.13 -4.37
N ALA A 304 12.91 3.83 -4.23
CA ALA A 304 13.57 3.97 -2.94
C ALA A 304 13.61 5.45 -2.52
N GLU A 305 13.12 5.76 -1.32
CA GLU A 305 13.26 7.10 -0.75
C GLU A 305 14.72 7.41 -0.48
N THR A 306 15.31 8.24 -1.34
CA THR A 306 16.70 8.68 -1.22
C THR A 306 16.83 10.04 -0.50
N LEU A 307 15.72 10.66 -0.12
CA LEU A 307 15.67 11.97 0.52
C LEU A 307 16.47 12.09 1.83
N ARG A 308 16.75 10.95 2.49
CA ARG A 308 17.55 10.89 3.73
C ARG A 308 19.05 10.66 3.49
N TRP A 309 19.44 10.45 2.23
CA TRP A 309 20.80 10.11 1.86
C TRP A 309 21.27 11.09 0.78
N ASP A 310 22.51 11.56 0.88
CA ASP A 310 23.13 12.31 -0.20
C ASP A 310 23.49 11.37 -1.35
N VAL A 311 22.48 11.07 -2.18
CA VAL A 311 22.61 10.20 -3.36
C VAL A 311 22.62 11.00 -4.67
N GLY A 312 22.64 12.34 -4.59
CA GLY A 312 22.61 13.22 -5.75
C GLY A 312 23.80 13.01 -6.69
N GLY A 313 24.87 12.39 -6.19
CA GLY A 313 26.10 12.20 -6.96
C GLY A 313 26.72 13.52 -7.39
N ARG A 314 27.84 13.45 -8.09
CA ARG A 314 28.41 14.64 -8.74
C ARG A 314 27.83 14.79 -10.15
N TYR A 315 27.19 15.90 -10.41
CA TYR A 315 26.90 16.30 -11.78
C TYR A 315 28.22 16.77 -12.43
N THR A 316 28.85 15.90 -13.19
CA THR A 316 29.91 16.31 -14.09
C THR A 316 29.23 16.82 -15.36
N GLY A 317 29.19 18.15 -15.54
CA GLY A 317 28.77 18.73 -16.82
C GLY A 317 29.51 18.06 -17.99
N GLY A 318 28.95 18.10 -19.20
CA GLY A 318 29.48 17.39 -20.39
C GLY A 318 30.94 17.67 -20.77
N THR A 319 31.63 18.53 -20.02
CA THR A 319 33.06 18.86 -20.18
C THR A 319 34.00 17.93 -19.39
N GLY A 320 33.46 17.05 -18.51
CA GLY A 320 34.25 16.18 -17.64
C GLY A 320 35.08 16.94 -16.58
N LEU A 321 34.99 18.25 -16.50
CA LEU A 321 35.68 19.09 -15.52
C LEU A 321 34.80 19.23 -14.28
N SER A 322 35.40 18.99 -13.09
CA SER A 322 34.78 19.30 -11.82
C SER A 322 35.75 20.16 -11.01
N ALA A 323 35.24 21.24 -10.41
CA ALA A 323 36.00 22.07 -9.50
C ALA A 323 35.38 21.99 -8.11
N PHE A 324 36.22 21.97 -7.10
CA PHE A 324 35.86 22.09 -5.71
C PHE A 324 36.55 23.33 -5.15
N SER A 325 35.77 24.24 -4.57
CA SER A 325 36.31 25.43 -3.92
C SER A 325 35.93 25.42 -2.44
N PHE A 326 36.85 25.75 -1.61
CA PHE A 326 36.63 25.99 -0.19
C PHE A 326 37.35 27.27 0.22
N ALA A 327 36.80 27.95 1.20
CA ALA A 327 37.40 29.14 1.76
C ALA A 327 37.78 28.91 3.21
N ASP A 328 38.71 29.66 3.73
CA ASP A 328 39.16 29.59 5.13
C ASP A 328 38.04 29.89 6.15
N ARG A 329 36.99 30.59 5.72
CA ARG A 329 35.80 30.92 6.52
C ARG A 329 34.58 31.12 5.65
N GLY A 330 33.38 31.07 6.24
CA GLY A 330 32.10 31.17 5.54
C GLY A 330 31.56 32.58 5.32
N ILE A 331 32.15 33.63 5.96
CA ILE A 331 31.69 35.03 5.88
C ILE A 331 32.86 35.94 5.66
N PHE A 332 32.79 36.78 4.64
CA PHE A 332 33.80 37.78 4.25
C PHE A 332 33.17 39.17 4.24
N ARG A 333 33.96 40.18 4.56
CA ARG A 333 33.56 41.58 4.38
C ARG A 333 33.81 41.99 2.93
N THR A 334 33.05 42.97 2.45
CA THR A 334 33.23 43.51 1.11
C THR A 334 34.66 44.06 0.96
N GLY A 335 35.41 43.57 -0.04
CA GLY A 335 36.80 43.99 -0.31
C GLY A 335 37.87 43.08 0.34
N GLU A 336 37.49 42.07 1.14
CA GLU A 336 38.45 41.09 1.65
C GLU A 336 38.87 40.10 0.56
N THR A 337 40.11 39.67 0.61
CA THR A 337 40.64 38.60 -0.26
C THR A 337 40.24 37.26 0.28
N VAL A 338 39.67 36.39 -0.55
CA VAL A 338 39.34 35.00 -0.24
C VAL A 338 40.54 34.15 -0.60
N HIS A 339 41.03 33.38 0.38
CA HIS A 339 42.13 32.43 0.22
C HIS A 339 41.65 31.01 0.18
#